data_ab8ffca396873c6208603d1a154b9298
#
_entry.id   ab8ffca396873c6208603d1a154b9298
#
_cell.length_a   1.000
_cell.length_b   1.000
_cell.length_c   1.000
_cell.angle_alpha   90.00
_cell.angle_beta   90.00
_cell.angle_gamma   90.00
#
_symmetry.space_group_name_H-M   'P 1'
#
loop_
_entity.id
_entity.type
_entity.pdbx_description
1 polymer ?
#
loop_
_entity_poly.entity_id
_entity_poly.type
_entity_poly.pdbx_seq_one_letter_code
_entity_poly.pdbx_strand_id
1 'polypeptide(L)'
;MEVGEGSAAGRGYRTRRELKFKKNEEDFEEWYEDVVVKGELIEYYQVSGFYILRPWCYSIWESIKSFLDAEMRCMGVENVYFPLFVPEKLLSKKKDVEEEEEEEEAKEPRKFAAPPEDQEKVVAWVTKSGSGELDVPVAIRSSSETIMYHSFAKWIQSHRDLPLKLNQWCDVVRWESKDPTPFIRSKEFLWQEGHTAFGIKEEADAEVQEVLEVYGRVYEELLAVPVIQGVKSEREKFPGSLSTATVEAFVQGPRGIQGATVRSLGQHFSKAFNITLEDEAGAKKRVWQNSWELSTRAIGIMAMVHGDDRGLVLPPRVAPIQVIVIPTSGASSSSETTNADAADLSQECKSVAHLLQEGGIRSATDPREDCTPGLKNAYWEMKGVPLRVEISARDMENRQVTVARRDLAEGANGHTTVVPKHELLETVRELLDRIQRCLLERARQQRDAAMAVALNWQDFKTVWQRKKMVLAPWCDEVEAEKQVEEKLRRRCKLMLRMPYELDNNTHLSLITRMITTLSADTKCFVTGKPAKSWGLWGRSF
;
A
#
# COMPACT_ATOMS: atom_id res chain seq x y z
N MET A 1 -50.67 -14.04 23.95
CA MET A 1 -49.46 -13.66 24.70
C MET A 1 -48.77 -12.57 23.92
N GLU A 2 -48.71 -11.44 24.52
CA GLU A 2 -48.53 -10.10 23.97
C GLU A 2 -47.21 -9.93 23.22
N VAL A 3 -47.31 -9.41 22.00
CA VAL A 3 -46.18 -8.85 21.24
C VAL A 3 -46.06 -7.39 21.65
N GLY A 4 -45.05 -7.09 22.44
CA GLY A 4 -44.75 -5.72 22.86
C GLY A 4 -44.18 -4.90 21.69
N GLU A 5 -44.93 -3.91 21.25
CA GLU A 5 -44.45 -2.82 20.40
C GLU A 5 -43.43 -1.97 21.14
N GLY A 6 -42.13 -2.21 20.85
CA GLY A 6 -41.04 -1.37 21.31
C GLY A 6 -40.82 -0.20 20.36
N SER A 7 -41.17 0.99 20.81
CA SER A 7 -41.05 2.28 20.12
C SER A 7 -39.66 2.50 19.49
N ALA A 8 -39.66 2.91 18.22
CA ALA A 8 -38.51 3.47 17.52
C ALA A 8 -38.14 4.85 18.12
N ALA A 9 -37.55 4.85 19.31
CA ALA A 9 -36.92 6.03 19.89
C ALA A 9 -35.58 6.26 19.17
N GLY A 10 -35.40 7.47 18.66
CA GLY A 10 -34.28 7.93 17.86
C GLY A 10 -32.92 7.45 18.37
N ARG A 11 -32.14 6.82 17.51
CA ARG A 11 -30.71 6.58 17.73
C ARG A 11 -30.02 7.94 17.67
N GLY A 12 -29.96 8.62 18.83
CA GLY A 12 -29.14 9.80 18.99
C GLY A 12 -27.72 9.50 18.53
N TYR A 13 -27.20 10.29 17.61
CA TYR A 13 -25.80 10.23 17.20
C TYR A 13 -24.93 10.45 18.43
N ARG A 14 -24.40 9.34 18.97
CA ARG A 14 -23.56 9.34 20.17
C ARG A 14 -22.23 10.02 19.87
N THR A 15 -21.97 11.10 20.61
CA THR A 15 -20.68 11.55 21.16
C THR A 15 -19.42 11.37 20.28
N ARG A 16 -18.64 12.46 20.24
CA ARG A 16 -17.23 12.56 19.80
C ARG A 16 -16.59 11.20 19.54
N ARG A 17 -16.32 10.87 18.27
CA ARG A 17 -15.53 9.70 17.88
C ARG A 17 -14.07 10.01 18.20
N GLU A 18 -13.66 9.84 19.44
CA GLU A 18 -12.26 9.95 19.86
C GLU A 18 -11.58 8.58 19.69
N LEU A 19 -10.33 8.60 19.26
CA LEU A 19 -9.50 7.40 19.28
C LEU A 19 -9.25 6.99 20.74
N LYS A 20 -9.26 5.69 21.01
CA LYS A 20 -8.99 5.13 22.34
C LYS A 20 -7.50 5.07 22.62
N PHE A 21 -6.71 4.86 21.60
CA PHE A 21 -5.27 4.66 21.65
C PHE A 21 -4.56 5.80 20.94
N LYS A 22 -3.28 6.00 21.27
CA LYS A 22 -2.44 7.03 20.67
C LYS A 22 -1.43 6.43 19.71
N LYS A 23 -1.02 7.20 18.73
CA LYS A 23 0.05 6.82 17.80
C LYS A 23 1.41 6.91 18.49
N ASN A 24 1.70 5.94 19.32
CA ASN A 24 2.98 5.78 20.01
C ASN A 24 3.51 4.34 19.78
N GLU A 25 4.69 4.01 20.30
CA GLU A 25 5.29 2.70 20.07
C GLU A 25 4.55 1.55 20.80
N GLU A 26 3.94 1.85 21.95
CA GLU A 26 3.29 0.85 22.80
C GLU A 26 1.92 0.47 22.26
N ASP A 27 1.14 1.46 21.83
CA ASP A 27 -0.25 1.30 21.40
C ASP A 27 -0.42 1.31 19.87
N PHE A 28 0.66 1.17 19.07
CA PHE A 28 0.61 1.42 17.62
C PHE A 28 -0.35 0.49 16.87
N GLU A 29 -0.39 -0.76 17.25
CA GLU A 29 -1.24 -1.77 16.59
C GLU A 29 -2.72 -1.50 16.91
N GLU A 30 -3.04 -1.26 18.17
CA GLU A 30 -4.39 -0.92 18.64
C GLU A 30 -4.86 0.44 18.10
N TRP A 31 -3.95 1.43 18.07
CA TRP A 31 -4.23 2.72 17.45
C TRP A 31 -4.56 2.56 15.96
N TYR A 32 -3.79 1.74 15.25
CA TYR A 32 -4.01 1.49 13.82
C TYR A 32 -5.38 0.87 13.56
N GLU A 33 -5.75 -0.16 14.30
CA GLU A 33 -7.06 -0.79 14.19
C GLU A 33 -8.19 0.19 14.51
N ASP A 34 -8.04 1.00 15.56
CA ASP A 34 -9.03 2.00 15.95
C ASP A 34 -9.21 3.10 14.87
N VAL A 35 -8.11 3.58 14.28
CA VAL A 35 -8.16 4.64 13.27
C VAL A 35 -8.78 4.18 11.95
N VAL A 36 -8.51 2.95 11.49
CA VAL A 36 -9.09 2.47 10.22
C VAL A 36 -10.60 2.21 10.34
N VAL A 37 -11.08 1.81 11.53
CA VAL A 37 -12.50 1.61 11.80
C VAL A 37 -13.22 2.94 12.00
N LYS A 38 -12.72 3.82 12.87
CA LYS A 38 -13.35 5.11 13.18
C LYS A 38 -13.26 6.10 12.03
N GLY A 39 -12.19 6.03 11.23
CA GLY A 39 -12.02 6.77 9.98
C GLY A 39 -12.90 6.25 8.84
N GLU A 40 -13.68 5.21 9.09
CA GLU A 40 -14.62 4.60 8.15
C GLU A 40 -13.96 4.00 6.89
N LEU A 41 -12.74 3.48 7.03
CA LEU A 41 -12.11 2.72 5.95
C LEU A 41 -12.69 1.32 5.88
N ILE A 42 -12.84 0.64 7.02
CA ILE A 42 -13.34 -0.73 7.08
C ILE A 42 -14.44 -0.91 8.13
N GLU A 43 -15.09 -2.07 8.02
CA GLU A 43 -15.90 -2.68 9.06
C GLU A 43 -15.51 -4.16 9.19
N TYR A 44 -15.45 -4.68 10.43
CA TYR A 44 -15.17 -6.08 10.66
C TYR A 44 -16.29 -6.97 10.16
N TYR A 45 -15.94 -8.03 9.45
CA TYR A 45 -16.88 -9.04 9.01
C TYR A 45 -16.95 -10.21 10.02
N GLN A 46 -17.96 -11.08 9.88
CA GLN A 46 -18.19 -12.19 10.81
C GLN A 46 -17.10 -13.28 10.72
N VAL A 47 -16.40 -13.37 9.60
CA VAL A 47 -15.29 -14.28 9.40
C VAL A 47 -13.97 -13.55 9.64
N SER A 48 -13.18 -14.02 10.58
CA SER A 48 -11.90 -13.41 10.95
C SER A 48 -10.92 -13.33 9.77
N GLY A 49 -10.35 -12.16 9.55
CA GLY A 49 -9.42 -11.88 8.44
C GLY A 49 -10.09 -11.42 7.15
N PHE A 50 -11.42 -11.31 7.16
CA PHE A 50 -12.21 -10.70 6.10
C PHE A 50 -12.75 -9.35 6.58
N TYR A 51 -12.74 -8.34 5.71
CA TYR A 51 -13.12 -6.97 6.06
C TYR A 51 -14.03 -6.38 5.00
N ILE A 52 -15.05 -5.63 5.44
CA ILE A 52 -15.87 -4.83 4.53
C ILE A 52 -15.09 -3.55 4.25
N LEU A 53 -14.69 -3.32 3.00
CA LEU A 53 -14.15 -2.04 2.55
C LEU A 53 -15.30 -1.05 2.38
N ARG A 54 -15.35 -0.02 3.24
CA ARG A 54 -16.43 0.97 3.19
C ARG A 54 -16.25 1.93 2.00
N PRO A 55 -17.29 2.65 1.57
CA PRO A 55 -17.20 3.55 0.40
C PRO A 55 -16.03 4.53 0.47
N TRP A 56 -15.66 5.01 1.66
CA TRP A 56 -14.52 5.91 1.86
C TRP A 56 -13.18 5.27 1.49
N CYS A 57 -12.98 4.02 1.89
CA CYS A 57 -11.82 3.22 1.51
C CYS A 57 -11.84 2.85 0.02
N TYR A 58 -13.00 2.42 -0.47
CA TYR A 58 -13.11 1.93 -1.85
C TYR A 58 -12.81 3.04 -2.86
N SER A 59 -13.23 4.29 -2.59
CA SER A 59 -12.88 5.45 -3.42
C SER A 59 -11.38 5.75 -3.45
N ILE A 60 -10.65 5.50 -2.34
CA ILE A 60 -9.18 5.58 -2.33
C ILE A 60 -8.59 4.49 -3.24
N TRP A 61 -9.13 3.27 -3.17
CA TRP A 61 -8.71 2.17 -4.05
C TRP A 61 -8.96 2.48 -5.52
N GLU A 62 -10.10 3.07 -5.87
CA GLU A 62 -10.41 3.51 -7.25
C GLU A 62 -9.40 4.57 -7.74
N SER A 63 -8.96 5.48 -6.86
CA SER A 63 -7.93 6.46 -7.21
C SER A 63 -6.58 5.78 -7.50
N ILE A 64 -6.19 4.78 -6.69
CA ILE A 64 -4.97 3.98 -6.92
C ILE A 64 -5.10 3.21 -8.23
N LYS A 65 -6.25 2.57 -8.45
CA LYS A 65 -6.54 1.81 -9.67
C LYS A 65 -6.44 2.70 -10.91
N SER A 66 -7.07 3.88 -10.88
CA SER A 66 -7.07 4.81 -12.01
C SER A 66 -5.67 5.30 -12.37
N PHE A 67 -4.86 5.64 -11.37
CA PHE A 67 -3.48 6.05 -11.59
C PHE A 67 -2.65 4.92 -12.19
N LEU A 68 -2.69 3.74 -11.57
CA LEU A 68 -1.88 2.60 -11.97
C LEU A 68 -2.31 2.06 -13.35
N ASP A 69 -3.61 2.00 -13.63
CA ASP A 69 -4.14 1.57 -14.92
C ASP A 69 -3.68 2.49 -16.07
N ALA A 70 -3.59 3.79 -15.83
CA ALA A 70 -3.07 4.74 -16.81
C ALA A 70 -1.57 4.51 -17.10
N GLU A 71 -0.75 4.29 -16.08
CA GLU A 71 0.67 3.99 -16.24
C GLU A 71 0.89 2.64 -16.95
N MET A 72 0.14 1.59 -16.56
CA MET A 72 0.22 0.28 -17.19
C MET A 72 -0.15 0.31 -18.67
N ARG A 73 -1.15 1.10 -19.06
CA ARG A 73 -1.49 1.29 -20.48
C ARG A 73 -0.37 1.95 -21.28
N CYS A 74 0.34 2.92 -20.68
CA CYS A 74 1.51 3.53 -21.32
C CYS A 74 2.63 2.52 -21.56
N MET A 75 2.73 1.47 -20.73
CA MET A 75 3.67 0.36 -20.88
C MET A 75 3.18 -0.73 -21.85
N GLY A 76 1.99 -0.55 -22.46
CA GLY A 76 1.39 -1.54 -23.37
C GLY A 76 0.77 -2.74 -22.65
N VAL A 77 0.44 -2.62 -21.37
CA VAL A 77 -0.22 -3.67 -20.60
C VAL A 77 -1.74 -3.63 -20.80
N GLU A 78 -2.34 -4.78 -21.07
CA GLU A 78 -3.78 -4.94 -21.30
C GLU A 78 -4.46 -5.58 -20.10
N ASN A 79 -5.66 -5.07 -19.76
CA ASN A 79 -6.46 -5.66 -18.68
C ASN A 79 -7.18 -6.92 -19.16
N VAL A 80 -7.19 -7.95 -18.30
CA VAL A 80 -7.82 -9.25 -18.55
C VAL A 80 -8.57 -9.71 -17.32
N TYR A 81 -9.43 -10.70 -17.48
CA TYR A 81 -10.09 -11.38 -16.38
C TYR A 81 -10.00 -12.90 -16.52
N PHE A 82 -9.49 -13.57 -15.50
CA PHE A 82 -9.45 -15.03 -15.35
C PHE A 82 -10.38 -15.49 -14.24
N PRO A 83 -10.95 -16.72 -14.34
CA PRO A 83 -11.88 -17.25 -13.36
C PRO A 83 -11.35 -17.29 -11.93
N LEU A 84 -12.25 -17.15 -10.96
CA LEU A 84 -11.97 -17.26 -9.52
C LEU A 84 -11.52 -18.67 -9.11
N PHE A 85 -12.14 -19.70 -9.72
CA PHE A 85 -11.91 -21.09 -9.35
C PHE A 85 -10.78 -21.73 -10.14
N VAL A 86 -9.90 -22.43 -9.41
CA VAL A 86 -8.72 -23.11 -9.97
C VAL A 86 -8.90 -24.61 -9.82
N PRO A 87 -8.90 -25.38 -10.92
CA PRO A 87 -8.89 -26.84 -10.85
C PRO A 87 -7.62 -27.38 -10.17
N GLU A 88 -7.76 -28.43 -9.36
CA GLU A 88 -6.65 -29.06 -8.64
C GLU A 88 -5.46 -29.40 -9.56
N LYS A 89 -5.72 -29.91 -10.76
CA LYS A 89 -4.68 -30.26 -11.77
C LYS A 89 -3.79 -29.08 -12.17
N LEU A 90 -4.24 -27.85 -12.04
CA LEU A 90 -3.42 -26.66 -12.35
C LEU A 90 -2.56 -26.26 -11.15
N LEU A 91 -3.02 -26.53 -9.91
CA LEU A 91 -2.25 -26.26 -8.71
C LEU A 91 -1.05 -27.21 -8.56
N SER A 92 -1.19 -28.50 -8.94
CA SER A 92 -0.07 -29.46 -8.88
C SER A 92 1.10 -29.03 -9.75
N LYS A 93 0.87 -28.42 -10.93
CA LYS A 93 1.95 -27.90 -11.77
C LYS A 93 2.76 -26.77 -11.13
N LYS A 94 2.17 -26.00 -10.24
CA LYS A 94 2.91 -24.98 -9.48
C LYS A 94 3.83 -25.63 -8.45
N LYS A 95 3.37 -26.70 -7.79
CA LYS A 95 4.19 -27.48 -6.85
C LYS A 95 5.42 -28.07 -7.55
N ASP A 96 5.25 -28.60 -8.77
CA ASP A 96 6.35 -29.18 -9.56
C ASP A 96 7.48 -28.15 -9.80
N VAL A 97 7.13 -26.86 -10.04
CA VAL A 97 8.12 -25.77 -10.22
C VAL A 97 8.90 -25.49 -8.95
N GLU A 98 8.19 -25.46 -7.82
CA GLU A 98 8.76 -25.14 -6.53
C GLU A 98 9.66 -26.30 -6.03
N GLU A 99 9.26 -27.55 -6.28
CA GLU A 99 10.04 -28.76 -5.96
C GLU A 99 11.29 -28.90 -6.85
N GLU A 100 11.19 -28.62 -8.17
CA GLU A 100 12.36 -28.65 -9.07
C GLU A 100 13.43 -27.61 -8.67
N GLU A 101 13.01 -26.42 -8.20
CA GLU A 101 13.95 -25.40 -7.72
C GLU A 101 14.63 -25.84 -6.42
N GLU A 102 13.88 -26.47 -5.49
CA GLU A 102 14.44 -27.05 -4.27
C GLU A 102 15.44 -28.19 -4.58
N GLU A 103 15.20 -29.02 -5.59
CA GLU A 103 16.12 -30.06 -6.02
C GLU A 103 17.36 -29.52 -6.75
N GLU A 104 17.23 -28.47 -7.56
CA GLU A 104 18.38 -27.81 -8.19
C GLU A 104 19.24 -27.06 -7.16
N GLU A 105 18.61 -26.42 -6.17
CA GLU A 105 19.31 -25.79 -5.04
C GLU A 105 19.91 -26.83 -4.05
N ALA A 106 19.33 -28.01 -3.91
CA ALA A 106 19.82 -29.08 -3.04
C ALA A 106 21.10 -29.76 -3.55
N LYS A 107 21.45 -29.59 -4.82
CA LYS A 107 22.78 -30.02 -5.35
C LYS A 107 23.93 -29.17 -4.81
N GLU A 108 23.64 -27.97 -4.27
CA GLU A 108 24.49 -27.26 -3.33
C GLU A 108 23.91 -27.43 -1.91
N PRO A 109 24.70 -27.64 -0.82
CA PRO A 109 24.15 -28.02 0.49
C PRO A 109 23.41 -26.86 1.16
N ARG A 110 22.17 -26.62 0.77
CA ARG A 110 21.25 -25.68 1.41
C ARG A 110 20.13 -26.45 2.12
N LYS A 111 20.17 -26.44 3.42
CA LYS A 111 19.05 -26.86 4.29
C LYS A 111 18.23 -25.63 4.60
N PHE A 112 16.93 -25.68 4.31
CA PHE A 112 15.83 -24.78 4.69
C PHE A 112 15.18 -23.97 3.53
N ALA A 113 14.39 -24.67 2.74
CA ALA A 113 13.15 -24.14 2.20
C ALA A 113 12.01 -24.46 3.18
N ALA A 114 10.96 -23.63 3.24
CA ALA A 114 9.77 -23.96 4.01
C ALA A 114 9.12 -25.22 3.45
N PRO A 115 8.66 -26.16 4.27
CA PRO A 115 8.14 -27.43 3.78
C PRO A 115 6.90 -27.20 2.89
N PRO A 116 6.67 -28.07 1.88
CA PRO A 116 5.50 -28.06 0.98
C PRO A 116 4.15 -28.04 1.72
N GLU A 117 4.13 -28.51 2.96
CA GLU A 117 2.95 -28.52 3.82
C GLU A 117 2.36 -27.13 4.14
N ASP A 118 3.14 -26.06 4.03
CA ASP A 118 2.63 -24.71 4.33
C ASP A 118 1.82 -24.11 3.18
N GLN A 119 2.01 -24.53 1.94
CA GLN A 119 1.23 -24.05 0.81
C GLN A 119 -0.18 -24.66 0.75
N GLU A 120 -0.38 -25.89 1.19
CA GLU A 120 -1.71 -26.50 1.30
C GLU A 120 -2.61 -25.77 2.31
N LYS A 121 -2.02 -25.17 3.34
CA LYS A 121 -2.73 -24.42 4.38
C LYS A 121 -3.26 -23.06 3.89
N VAL A 122 -2.74 -22.55 2.78
CA VAL A 122 -3.09 -21.22 2.22
C VAL A 122 -4.34 -21.28 1.35
N VAL A 123 -4.62 -22.42 0.73
CA VAL A 123 -5.66 -22.60 -0.27
C VAL A 123 -7.02 -22.89 0.37
N ALA A 124 -8.04 -22.14 0.00
CA ALA A 124 -9.43 -22.43 0.35
C ALA A 124 -10.07 -23.28 -0.74
N TRP A 125 -10.70 -24.39 -0.35
CA TRP A 125 -11.34 -25.34 -1.25
C TRP A 125 -12.85 -25.22 -1.23
N VAL A 126 -13.48 -25.30 -2.41
CA VAL A 126 -14.93 -25.46 -2.58
C VAL A 126 -15.17 -26.91 -2.97
N THR A 127 -15.86 -27.63 -2.09
CA THR A 127 -16.17 -29.06 -2.22
C THR A 127 -17.65 -29.34 -2.48
N LYS A 128 -18.53 -28.33 -2.30
CA LYS A 128 -19.98 -28.47 -2.41
C LYS A 128 -20.60 -27.39 -3.28
N SER A 129 -21.66 -27.76 -3.98
CA SER A 129 -22.59 -26.83 -4.67
C SER A 129 -24.00 -27.12 -4.18
N GLY A 130 -24.59 -26.18 -3.42
CA GLY A 130 -25.84 -26.42 -2.70
C GLY A 130 -25.69 -27.56 -1.69
N SER A 131 -26.52 -28.59 -1.78
CA SER A 131 -26.48 -29.79 -0.91
C SER A 131 -25.61 -30.93 -1.48
N GLY A 132 -25.17 -30.83 -2.73
CA GLY A 132 -24.39 -31.88 -3.42
C GLY A 132 -22.87 -31.66 -3.28
N GLU A 133 -22.13 -32.75 -3.15
CA GLU A 133 -20.67 -32.70 -3.31
C GLU A 133 -20.32 -32.44 -4.77
N LEU A 134 -19.20 -31.74 -5.01
CA LEU A 134 -18.63 -31.59 -6.36
C LEU A 134 -17.86 -32.87 -6.71
N ASP A 135 -17.98 -33.35 -7.96
CA ASP A 135 -17.21 -34.49 -8.45
C ASP A 135 -15.71 -34.26 -8.35
N VAL A 136 -15.29 -33.03 -8.57
CA VAL A 136 -13.90 -32.56 -8.41
C VAL A 136 -13.89 -31.26 -7.62
N PRO A 137 -13.22 -31.20 -6.47
CA PRO A 137 -13.02 -29.98 -5.72
C PRO A 137 -12.31 -28.90 -6.56
N VAL A 138 -12.66 -27.64 -6.33
CA VAL A 138 -11.99 -26.50 -6.93
C VAL A 138 -11.46 -25.57 -5.85
N ALA A 139 -10.28 -25.01 -6.09
CA ALA A 139 -9.67 -24.03 -5.19
C ALA A 139 -10.15 -22.61 -5.49
N ILE A 140 -10.23 -21.77 -4.48
CA ILE A 140 -10.32 -20.33 -4.67
C ILE A 140 -8.88 -19.82 -4.93
N ARG A 141 -8.69 -19.01 -5.96
CA ARG A 141 -7.35 -18.51 -6.35
C ARG A 141 -6.67 -17.77 -5.18
N SER A 142 -5.43 -18.13 -4.89
CA SER A 142 -4.50 -17.38 -4.04
C SER A 142 -3.59 -16.45 -4.85
N SER A 143 -3.53 -16.70 -6.16
CA SER A 143 -2.87 -15.94 -7.24
C SER A 143 -3.28 -16.57 -8.58
N SER A 144 -2.94 -15.95 -9.71
CA SER A 144 -3.44 -16.40 -11.03
C SER A 144 -2.37 -17.04 -11.94
N GLU A 145 -1.13 -17.23 -11.48
CA GLU A 145 -0.05 -17.81 -12.28
C GLU A 145 -0.48 -19.13 -12.96
N THR A 146 -1.07 -20.03 -12.19
CA THR A 146 -1.43 -21.37 -12.69
C THR A 146 -2.48 -21.34 -13.80
N ILE A 147 -3.45 -20.43 -13.69
CA ILE A 147 -4.53 -20.29 -14.68
C ILE A 147 -4.01 -19.56 -15.91
N MET A 148 -3.29 -18.44 -15.71
CA MET A 148 -2.79 -17.60 -16.79
C MET A 148 -1.76 -18.34 -17.64
N TYR A 149 -0.78 -19.01 -17.03
CA TYR A 149 0.29 -19.68 -17.77
C TYR A 149 -0.17 -20.87 -18.58
N HIS A 150 -1.25 -21.54 -18.15
CA HIS A 150 -1.91 -22.53 -18.98
C HIS A 150 -2.50 -21.91 -20.28
N SER A 151 -3.00 -20.68 -20.20
CA SER A 151 -3.51 -19.94 -21.35
C SER A 151 -2.37 -19.36 -22.19
N PHE A 152 -1.29 -18.87 -21.58
CA PHE A 152 -0.10 -18.39 -22.28
C PHE A 152 0.48 -19.46 -23.20
N ALA A 153 0.54 -20.71 -22.74
CA ALA A 153 1.01 -21.84 -23.56
C ALA A 153 0.17 -22.09 -24.83
N LYS A 154 -1.08 -21.60 -24.86
CA LYS A 154 -1.96 -21.69 -26.03
C LYS A 154 -1.91 -20.46 -26.91
N TRP A 155 -1.74 -19.28 -26.30
CA TRP A 155 -1.79 -18.00 -26.99
C TRP A 155 -0.47 -17.62 -27.63
N ILE A 156 0.66 -17.99 -27.00
CA ILE A 156 1.99 -17.73 -27.52
C ILE A 156 2.42 -18.91 -28.41
N GLN A 157 2.53 -18.67 -29.70
CA GLN A 157 2.96 -19.67 -30.68
C GLN A 157 4.21 -19.23 -31.45
N SER A 158 4.34 -17.92 -31.65
CA SER A 158 5.45 -17.33 -32.40
C SER A 158 6.00 -16.08 -31.72
N HIS A 159 7.16 -15.60 -32.18
CA HIS A 159 7.74 -14.33 -31.72
C HIS A 159 6.81 -13.12 -31.94
N ARG A 160 5.82 -13.22 -32.84
CA ARG A 160 4.87 -12.14 -33.15
C ARG A 160 3.80 -11.96 -32.08
N ASP A 161 3.63 -12.95 -31.20
CA ASP A 161 2.69 -12.92 -30.08
C ASP A 161 3.30 -12.27 -28.82
N LEU A 162 4.54 -11.79 -28.94
CA LEU A 162 5.32 -11.19 -27.85
C LEU A 162 5.68 -9.72 -28.12
N PRO A 163 5.85 -8.88 -27.08
CA PRO A 163 5.61 -9.23 -25.69
C PRO A 163 4.12 -9.37 -25.37
N LEU A 164 3.76 -10.38 -24.57
CA LEU A 164 2.42 -10.52 -24.01
C LEU A 164 2.44 -9.90 -22.61
N LYS A 165 1.67 -8.84 -22.39
CA LYS A 165 1.63 -8.07 -21.13
C LYS A 165 0.20 -7.95 -20.63
N LEU A 166 -0.12 -8.64 -19.54
CA LEU A 166 -1.48 -8.71 -19.00
C LEU A 166 -1.52 -8.25 -17.55
N ASN A 167 -2.59 -7.55 -17.20
CA ASN A 167 -2.92 -7.15 -15.83
C ASN A 167 -4.34 -7.59 -15.46
N GLN A 168 -4.54 -8.04 -14.24
CA GLN A 168 -5.84 -8.39 -13.71
C GLN A 168 -6.13 -7.67 -12.40
N TRP A 169 -7.25 -6.94 -12.35
CA TRP A 169 -7.81 -6.40 -11.12
C TRP A 169 -8.79 -7.40 -10.54
N CYS A 170 -8.48 -7.96 -9.39
CA CYS A 170 -9.28 -9.01 -8.78
C CYS A 170 -9.10 -9.07 -7.26
N ASP A 171 -9.81 -10.00 -6.65
CA ASP A 171 -9.65 -10.46 -5.28
C ASP A 171 -8.89 -11.79 -5.25
N VAL A 172 -8.21 -12.05 -4.15
CA VAL A 172 -7.59 -13.34 -3.84
C VAL A 172 -7.84 -13.70 -2.39
N VAL A 173 -7.82 -15.02 -2.12
CA VAL A 173 -8.00 -15.56 -0.77
C VAL A 173 -6.77 -16.35 -0.37
N ARG A 174 -6.17 -15.97 0.78
CA ARG A 174 -5.03 -16.65 1.42
C ARG A 174 -5.37 -16.96 2.87
N TRP A 175 -5.61 -18.22 3.18
CA TRP A 175 -6.18 -18.64 4.47
C TRP A 175 -5.16 -18.72 5.63
N GLU A 176 -3.89 -18.41 5.38
CA GLU A 176 -2.76 -18.64 6.28
C GLU A 176 -2.68 -17.73 7.51
N SER A 177 -3.35 -16.59 7.53
CA SER A 177 -3.17 -15.60 8.60
C SER A 177 -3.76 -16.06 9.93
N LYS A 178 -2.90 -16.30 10.94
CA LYS A 178 -3.34 -16.60 12.32
C LYS A 178 -3.80 -15.36 13.06
N ASP A 179 -3.09 -14.24 12.88
CA ASP A 179 -3.35 -12.95 13.49
C ASP A 179 -3.60 -11.91 12.38
N PRO A 180 -4.83 -11.86 11.83
CA PRO A 180 -5.13 -10.97 10.73
C PRO A 180 -5.16 -9.51 11.19
N THR A 181 -4.46 -8.65 10.44
CA THR A 181 -4.44 -7.20 10.63
C THR A 181 -5.03 -6.53 9.39
N PRO A 182 -5.99 -5.60 9.54
CA PRO A 182 -6.63 -4.93 8.40
C PRO A 182 -5.63 -4.42 7.37
N PHE A 183 -5.85 -4.70 6.09
CA PHE A 183 -4.99 -4.40 4.95
C PHE A 183 -3.62 -5.08 4.91
N ILE A 184 -2.99 -5.32 6.05
CA ILE A 184 -1.59 -5.79 6.13
C ILE A 184 -1.52 -7.31 6.02
N ARG A 185 -2.40 -8.00 6.77
CA ARG A 185 -2.53 -9.46 6.80
C ARG A 185 -3.98 -9.87 6.75
N SER A 186 -4.63 -9.64 5.62
CA SER A 186 -6.02 -10.05 5.38
C SER A 186 -6.04 -11.41 4.70
N LYS A 187 -7.08 -12.21 4.98
CA LYS A 187 -7.31 -13.47 4.27
C LYS A 187 -7.88 -13.26 2.88
N GLU A 188 -8.67 -12.22 2.69
CA GLU A 188 -9.16 -11.76 1.40
C GLU A 188 -8.75 -10.31 1.20
N PHE A 189 -8.30 -9.97 0.00
CA PHE A 189 -7.94 -8.59 -0.35
C PHE A 189 -8.06 -8.35 -1.85
N LEU A 190 -8.29 -7.09 -2.20
CA LEU A 190 -8.22 -6.63 -3.58
C LEU A 190 -6.78 -6.32 -3.95
N TRP A 191 -6.42 -6.66 -5.16
CA TRP A 191 -5.12 -6.36 -5.73
C TRP A 191 -5.18 -6.16 -7.24
N GLN A 192 -4.09 -5.77 -7.81
CA GLN A 192 -3.75 -6.02 -9.19
C GLN A 192 -2.58 -7.00 -9.25
N GLU A 193 -2.61 -7.88 -10.20
CA GLU A 193 -1.52 -8.78 -10.54
C GLU A 193 -1.24 -8.70 -12.03
N GLY A 194 0.02 -8.45 -12.37
CA GLY A 194 0.47 -8.46 -13.75
C GLY A 194 1.30 -9.69 -14.02
N HIS A 195 1.14 -10.21 -15.24
CA HIS A 195 1.86 -11.37 -15.73
C HIS A 195 2.27 -11.12 -17.17
N THR A 196 3.56 -11.25 -17.44
CA THR A 196 4.13 -10.90 -18.75
C THR A 196 5.03 -12.00 -19.31
N ALA A 197 5.17 -12.00 -20.62
CA ALA A 197 6.05 -12.92 -21.34
C ALA A 197 6.81 -12.20 -22.45
N PHE A 198 8.11 -12.50 -22.57
CA PHE A 198 9.04 -11.87 -23.49
C PHE A 198 9.84 -12.91 -24.26
N GLY A 199 10.30 -12.54 -25.45
CA GLY A 199 11.17 -13.38 -26.28
C GLY A 199 12.62 -13.40 -25.80
N ILE A 200 13.08 -12.29 -25.19
CA ILE A 200 14.46 -12.11 -24.74
C ILE A 200 14.50 -11.62 -23.29
N LYS A 201 15.61 -11.95 -22.61
CA LYS A 201 15.81 -11.68 -21.19
C LYS A 201 15.88 -10.17 -20.90
N GLU A 202 16.57 -9.45 -21.75
CA GLU A 202 16.86 -8.03 -21.59
C GLU A 202 15.57 -7.18 -21.53
N GLU A 203 14.55 -7.54 -22.31
CA GLU A 203 13.24 -6.88 -22.26
C GLU A 203 12.49 -7.21 -20.98
N ALA A 204 12.55 -8.47 -20.52
CA ALA A 204 11.96 -8.86 -19.25
C ALA A 204 12.62 -8.16 -18.06
N ASP A 205 13.95 -8.04 -18.06
CA ASP A 205 14.70 -7.35 -17.01
C ASP A 205 14.40 -5.83 -17.01
N ALA A 206 14.24 -5.20 -18.17
CA ALA A 206 13.87 -3.79 -18.29
C ALA A 206 12.49 -3.52 -17.68
N GLU A 207 11.50 -4.38 -17.96
CA GLU A 207 10.15 -4.24 -17.38
C GLU A 207 10.17 -4.31 -15.86
N VAL A 208 11.01 -5.14 -15.24
CA VAL A 208 11.13 -5.22 -13.77
C VAL A 208 11.43 -3.84 -13.19
N GLN A 209 12.33 -3.07 -13.82
CA GLN A 209 12.67 -1.72 -13.36
C GLN A 209 11.54 -0.74 -13.62
N GLU A 210 10.92 -0.76 -14.81
CA GLU A 210 9.79 0.12 -15.14
C GLU A 210 8.62 -0.05 -14.16
N VAL A 211 8.22 -1.29 -13.87
CA VAL A 211 7.12 -1.56 -12.94
C VAL A 211 7.48 -1.15 -11.51
N LEU A 212 8.74 -1.38 -11.08
CA LEU A 212 9.21 -0.98 -9.77
C LEU A 212 9.16 0.54 -9.58
N GLU A 213 9.52 1.30 -10.61
CA GLU A 213 9.41 2.76 -10.63
C GLU A 213 7.96 3.22 -10.56
N VAL A 214 7.07 2.61 -11.35
CA VAL A 214 5.62 2.92 -11.29
C VAL A 214 5.06 2.67 -9.90
N TYR A 215 5.42 1.57 -9.25
CA TYR A 215 5.03 1.33 -7.87
C TYR A 215 5.59 2.36 -6.90
N GLY A 216 6.84 2.77 -7.07
CA GLY A 216 7.43 3.88 -6.31
C GLY A 216 6.61 5.16 -6.45
N ARG A 217 6.17 5.48 -7.67
CA ARG A 217 5.33 6.67 -7.96
C ARG A 217 3.92 6.56 -7.35
N VAL A 218 3.28 5.38 -7.33
CA VAL A 218 2.02 5.17 -6.61
C VAL A 218 2.17 5.59 -5.15
N TYR A 219 3.23 5.17 -4.49
CA TYR A 219 3.48 5.50 -3.10
C TYR A 219 3.86 6.98 -2.90
N GLU A 220 4.82 7.49 -3.64
CA GLU A 220 5.34 8.85 -3.40
C GLU A 220 4.44 9.95 -3.95
N GLU A 221 3.98 9.82 -5.21
CA GLU A 221 3.19 10.87 -5.85
C GLU A 221 1.73 10.84 -5.40
N LEU A 222 1.12 9.65 -5.32
CA LEU A 222 -0.30 9.52 -5.04
C LEU A 222 -0.58 9.46 -3.53
N LEU A 223 0.12 8.57 -2.81
CA LEU A 223 -0.09 8.32 -1.38
C LEU A 223 0.78 9.19 -0.47
N ALA A 224 1.70 9.98 -1.02
CA ALA A 224 2.68 10.79 -0.28
C ALA A 224 3.53 9.95 0.72
N VAL A 225 3.78 8.67 0.45
CA VAL A 225 4.55 7.75 1.26
C VAL A 225 5.91 7.49 0.62
N PRO A 226 7.02 7.87 1.24
CA PRO A 226 8.35 7.57 0.71
C PRO A 226 8.67 6.10 0.88
N VAL A 227 9.14 5.45 -0.18
CA VAL A 227 9.51 4.04 -0.20
C VAL A 227 11.01 3.85 -0.50
N ILE A 228 11.52 2.67 -0.19
CA ILE A 228 12.87 2.23 -0.54
C ILE A 228 12.72 1.04 -1.48
N GLN A 229 13.33 1.13 -2.64
CA GLN A 229 13.37 0.06 -3.62
C GLN A 229 14.60 -0.83 -3.40
N GLY A 230 14.43 -2.14 -3.61
CA GLY A 230 15.52 -3.08 -3.49
C GLY A 230 15.11 -4.50 -3.83
N VAL A 231 16.03 -5.44 -3.68
CA VAL A 231 15.85 -6.85 -4.01
C VAL A 231 15.84 -7.67 -2.73
N LYS A 232 14.97 -8.66 -2.63
CA LYS A 232 14.95 -9.61 -1.50
C LYS A 232 16.21 -10.49 -1.50
N SER A 233 16.56 -11.01 -0.33
CA SER A 233 17.63 -12.01 -0.23
C SER A 233 17.23 -13.33 -0.89
N GLU A 234 18.19 -14.22 -1.12
CA GLU A 234 17.91 -15.56 -1.64
C GLU A 234 16.95 -16.37 -0.74
N ARG A 235 16.88 -16.05 0.55
CA ARG A 235 15.98 -16.69 1.51
C ARG A 235 14.55 -16.14 1.50
N GLU A 236 14.41 -14.87 1.13
CA GLU A 236 13.13 -14.15 1.16
C GLU A 236 12.56 -13.95 -0.27
N LYS A 237 13.29 -14.34 -1.33
CA LYS A 237 12.79 -14.28 -2.69
C LYS A 237 11.59 -15.23 -2.87
N PHE A 238 10.73 -14.93 -3.81
CA PHE A 238 9.61 -15.80 -4.16
C PHE A 238 10.14 -17.12 -4.77
N PRO A 239 9.69 -18.30 -4.29
CA PRO A 239 10.05 -19.59 -4.87
C PRO A 239 9.69 -19.64 -6.37
N GLY A 240 10.61 -20.13 -7.20
CA GLY A 240 10.45 -20.14 -8.66
C GLY A 240 10.80 -18.82 -9.36
N SER A 241 11.34 -17.82 -8.64
CA SER A 241 11.83 -16.57 -9.24
C SER A 241 13.35 -16.49 -9.28
N LEU A 242 13.91 -15.88 -10.33
CA LEU A 242 15.33 -15.52 -10.37
C LEU A 242 15.65 -14.41 -9.35
N SER A 243 14.75 -13.44 -9.24
CA SER A 243 14.86 -12.36 -8.28
C SER A 243 13.48 -11.81 -7.90
N THR A 244 13.39 -11.21 -6.72
CA THR A 244 12.19 -10.53 -6.24
C THR A 244 12.56 -9.11 -5.82
N ALA A 245 12.16 -8.12 -6.61
CA ALA A 245 12.30 -6.71 -6.28
C ALA A 245 11.05 -6.21 -5.55
N THR A 246 11.21 -5.28 -4.61
CA THR A 246 10.08 -4.74 -3.83
C THR A 246 10.27 -3.26 -3.52
N VAL A 247 9.18 -2.60 -3.16
CA VAL A 247 9.19 -1.32 -2.49
C VAL A 247 8.83 -1.51 -1.01
N GLU A 248 9.62 -0.95 -0.11
CA GLU A 248 9.42 -1.03 1.34
C GLU A 248 9.09 0.35 1.90
N ALA A 249 8.01 0.44 2.67
CA ALA A 249 7.62 1.65 3.39
C ALA A 249 8.03 1.54 4.86
N PHE A 250 8.51 2.67 5.42
CA PHE A 250 8.72 2.81 6.86
C PHE A 250 7.41 3.24 7.53
N VAL A 251 7.06 2.63 8.65
CA VAL A 251 5.82 2.95 9.39
C VAL A 251 6.08 3.48 10.79
N GLN A 252 6.79 2.75 11.65
CA GLN A 252 7.18 3.22 13.00
C GLN A 252 8.26 2.31 13.61
N GLY A 253 9.18 2.90 14.41
CA GLY A 253 10.29 2.17 15.02
C GLY A 253 11.20 1.57 13.95
N PRO A 254 11.80 0.39 14.14
CA PRO A 254 12.58 -0.30 13.12
C PRO A 254 11.70 -1.15 12.18
N ARG A 255 10.43 -0.77 11.96
CA ARG A 255 9.46 -1.58 11.21
C ARG A 255 9.29 -1.06 9.79
N GLY A 256 9.34 -1.99 8.84
CA GLY A 256 9.00 -1.74 7.45
C GLY A 256 7.92 -2.70 6.98
N ILE A 257 7.20 -2.28 5.94
CA ILE A 257 6.15 -3.05 5.30
C ILE A 257 6.41 -3.08 3.81
N GLN A 258 6.39 -4.30 3.25
CA GLN A 258 6.45 -4.50 1.81
C GLN A 258 5.20 -3.93 1.15
N GLY A 259 5.39 -2.95 0.27
CA GLY A 259 4.32 -2.21 -0.38
C GLY A 259 3.84 -2.85 -1.68
N ALA A 260 4.78 -3.27 -2.52
CA ALA A 260 4.52 -3.92 -3.80
C ALA A 260 5.70 -4.83 -4.17
N THR A 261 5.48 -5.73 -5.14
CA THR A 261 6.46 -6.73 -5.52
C THR A 261 6.54 -6.85 -7.03
N VAL A 262 7.75 -7.03 -7.55
CA VAL A 262 8.04 -7.37 -8.94
C VAL A 262 8.97 -8.58 -8.95
N ARG A 263 8.59 -9.64 -9.66
CA ARG A 263 9.36 -10.89 -9.72
C ARG A 263 9.85 -11.12 -11.14
N SER A 264 11.14 -11.30 -11.30
CA SER A 264 11.69 -11.93 -12.50
C SER A 264 11.57 -13.45 -12.34
N LEU A 265 10.65 -14.07 -13.06
CA LEU A 265 10.40 -15.51 -13.00
C LEU A 265 11.36 -16.32 -13.88
N GLY A 266 12.13 -15.61 -14.73
CA GLY A 266 13.00 -16.28 -15.67
C GLY A 266 12.24 -17.18 -16.64
N GLN A 267 12.70 -18.43 -16.75
CA GLN A 267 12.08 -19.45 -17.59
C GLN A 267 11.52 -20.65 -16.80
N HIS A 268 11.46 -20.59 -15.48
CA HIS A 268 11.01 -21.71 -14.64
C HIS A 268 9.56 -22.08 -14.93
N PHE A 269 8.65 -21.11 -14.87
CA PHE A 269 7.24 -21.36 -15.19
C PHE A 269 7.01 -21.68 -16.66
N SER A 270 7.76 -21.09 -17.60
CA SER A 270 7.66 -21.43 -19.02
C SER A 270 8.12 -22.87 -19.28
N LYS A 271 9.03 -23.41 -18.48
CA LYS A 271 9.42 -24.82 -18.51
C LYS A 271 8.28 -25.72 -18.05
N ALA A 272 7.70 -25.48 -16.88
CA ALA A 272 6.64 -26.30 -16.29
C ALA A 272 5.33 -26.27 -17.06
N PHE A 273 4.95 -25.10 -17.61
CA PHE A 273 3.72 -24.93 -18.39
C PHE A 273 3.93 -25.13 -19.88
N ASN A 274 5.17 -25.43 -20.33
CA ASN A 274 5.57 -25.62 -21.72
C ASN A 274 5.19 -24.42 -22.60
N ILE A 275 5.51 -23.19 -22.14
CA ILE A 275 5.27 -21.96 -22.88
C ILE A 275 6.47 -21.73 -23.82
N THR A 276 6.28 -21.99 -25.09
CA THR A 276 7.32 -21.90 -26.11
C THR A 276 6.86 -21.07 -27.29
N LEU A 277 7.80 -20.40 -27.94
CA LEU A 277 7.61 -19.67 -29.19
C LEU A 277 8.48 -20.26 -30.28
N GLU A 278 8.07 -20.12 -31.55
CA GLU A 278 8.95 -20.29 -32.69
C GLU A 278 9.60 -18.95 -33.04
N ASP A 279 10.95 -18.94 -33.11
CA ASP A 279 11.70 -17.77 -33.54
C ASP A 279 11.65 -17.62 -35.07
N GLU A 280 12.28 -16.57 -35.60
CA GLU A 280 12.33 -16.30 -37.04
C GLU A 280 13.00 -17.43 -37.87
N ALA A 281 13.85 -18.24 -37.24
CA ALA A 281 14.51 -19.39 -37.86
C ALA A 281 13.72 -20.70 -37.70
N GLY A 282 12.53 -20.67 -37.07
CA GLY A 282 11.71 -21.85 -36.80
C GLY A 282 12.19 -22.68 -35.59
N ALA A 283 13.13 -22.17 -34.79
CA ALA A 283 13.60 -22.85 -33.61
C ALA A 283 12.67 -22.56 -32.42
N LYS A 284 12.35 -23.62 -31.63
CA LYS A 284 11.55 -23.48 -30.41
C LYS A 284 12.39 -22.94 -29.27
N LYS A 285 11.93 -21.85 -28.68
CA LYS A 285 12.54 -21.21 -27.49
C LYS A 285 11.50 -21.03 -26.39
N ARG A 286 11.94 -21.00 -25.15
CA ARG A 286 11.08 -20.66 -24.00
C ARG A 286 11.01 -19.16 -23.83
N VAL A 287 9.86 -18.68 -23.37
CA VAL A 287 9.66 -17.26 -23.02
C VAL A 287 10.30 -16.93 -21.67
N TRP A 288 10.69 -15.67 -21.51
CA TRP A 288 11.04 -15.06 -20.23
C TRP A 288 9.81 -14.43 -19.62
N GLN A 289 9.61 -14.58 -18.32
CA GLN A 289 8.39 -14.17 -17.66
C GLN A 289 8.66 -13.30 -16.44
N ASN A 290 7.75 -12.33 -16.20
CA ASN A 290 7.67 -11.59 -14.95
C ASN A 290 6.27 -11.70 -14.36
N SER A 291 6.17 -11.47 -13.04
CA SER A 291 4.92 -11.19 -12.36
C SER A 291 5.09 -10.04 -11.38
N TRP A 292 4.04 -9.26 -11.18
CA TRP A 292 4.11 -8.09 -10.32
C TRP A 292 2.74 -7.75 -9.72
N GLU A 293 2.75 -7.20 -8.50
CA GLU A 293 1.54 -7.05 -7.71
C GLU A 293 1.57 -5.86 -6.77
N LEU A 294 0.41 -5.21 -6.60
CA LEU A 294 0.10 -4.19 -5.62
C LEU A 294 -1.32 -4.43 -5.08
N SER A 295 -1.50 -4.35 -3.76
CA SER A 295 -2.79 -4.62 -3.11
C SER A 295 -3.30 -3.44 -2.30
N THR A 296 -4.49 -3.60 -1.74
CA THR A 296 -5.09 -2.67 -0.77
C THR A 296 -4.23 -2.44 0.48
N ARG A 297 -3.15 -3.22 0.68
CA ARG A 297 -2.12 -2.95 1.70
C ARG A 297 -1.57 -1.52 1.60
N ALA A 298 -1.51 -0.95 0.41
CA ALA A 298 -1.09 0.44 0.18
C ALA A 298 -1.93 1.45 0.97
N ILE A 299 -3.24 1.19 1.13
CA ILE A 299 -4.14 2.04 1.94
C ILE A 299 -3.79 1.93 3.43
N GLY A 300 -3.53 0.71 3.90
CA GLY A 300 -3.10 0.50 5.29
C GLY A 300 -1.78 1.21 5.61
N ILE A 301 -0.80 1.10 4.72
CA ILE A 301 0.50 1.80 4.84
C ILE A 301 0.29 3.31 4.89
N MET A 302 -0.52 3.87 3.99
CA MET A 302 -0.85 5.31 3.99
C MET A 302 -1.48 5.75 5.31
N ALA A 303 -2.43 4.98 5.85
CA ALA A 303 -3.07 5.27 7.13
C ALA A 303 -2.06 5.21 8.29
N MET A 304 -1.16 4.21 8.31
CA MET A 304 -0.10 4.09 9.31
C MET A 304 0.89 5.25 9.26
N VAL A 305 1.27 5.69 8.07
CA VAL A 305 2.28 6.76 7.89
C VAL A 305 1.70 8.11 8.28
N HIS A 306 0.54 8.49 7.74
CA HIS A 306 0.01 9.85 7.87
C HIS A 306 -0.96 10.06 9.02
N GLY A 307 -1.74 9.06 9.43
CA GLY A 307 -2.70 9.18 10.53
C GLY A 307 -2.05 9.71 11.82
N ASP A 308 -2.83 10.35 12.65
CA ASP A 308 -2.42 10.92 13.95
C ASP A 308 -3.44 10.58 15.06
N ASP A 309 -3.29 11.20 16.25
CA ASP A 309 -4.19 10.97 17.38
C ASP A 309 -5.60 11.56 17.19
N ARG A 310 -5.85 12.29 16.10
CA ARG A 310 -7.14 12.86 15.73
C ARG A 310 -7.85 12.04 14.65
N GLY A 311 -7.18 11.07 14.03
CA GLY A 311 -7.74 10.19 13.02
C GLY A 311 -6.86 10.07 11.76
N LEU A 312 -7.50 9.82 10.61
CA LEU A 312 -6.83 9.78 9.32
C LEU A 312 -6.30 11.16 8.91
N VAL A 313 -5.25 11.17 8.11
CA VAL A 313 -4.76 12.33 7.35
C VAL A 313 -4.58 11.88 5.91
N LEU A 314 -5.51 12.21 5.04
CA LEU A 314 -5.48 11.73 3.67
C LEU A 314 -4.68 12.67 2.76
N PRO A 315 -3.76 12.12 1.96
CA PRO A 315 -3.16 12.87 0.87
C PRO A 315 -4.24 13.41 -0.08
N PRO A 316 -4.20 14.68 -0.47
CA PRO A 316 -5.20 15.28 -1.33
C PRO A 316 -5.49 14.53 -2.62
N ARG A 317 -4.48 13.88 -3.21
CA ARG A 317 -4.64 13.15 -4.48
C ARG A 317 -5.59 11.95 -4.38
N VAL A 318 -5.68 11.31 -3.21
CA VAL A 318 -6.56 10.14 -2.97
C VAL A 318 -7.77 10.43 -2.09
N ALA A 319 -7.86 11.59 -1.46
CA ALA A 319 -8.98 11.93 -0.59
C ALA A 319 -10.31 11.92 -1.37
N PRO A 320 -11.33 11.13 -0.99
CA PRO A 320 -12.62 11.11 -1.68
C PRO A 320 -13.29 12.50 -1.69
N ILE A 321 -13.13 13.25 -0.60
CA ILE A 321 -13.48 14.67 -0.49
C ILE A 321 -12.19 15.40 -0.11
N GLN A 322 -11.79 16.37 -0.92
CA GLN A 322 -10.62 17.22 -0.68
C GLN A 322 -10.96 18.41 0.20
N VAL A 323 -12.19 18.92 0.07
CA VAL A 323 -12.67 20.09 0.79
C VAL A 323 -14.07 19.84 1.32
N ILE A 324 -14.24 19.96 2.63
CA ILE A 324 -15.58 19.97 3.24
C ILE A 324 -15.95 21.42 3.62
N VAL A 325 -17.14 21.85 3.20
CA VAL A 325 -17.65 23.19 3.53
C VAL A 325 -18.68 23.07 4.64
N ILE A 326 -18.45 23.78 5.75
CA ILE A 326 -19.25 23.67 6.97
C ILE A 326 -19.69 25.05 7.44
N PRO A 327 -21.00 25.25 7.73
CA PRO A 327 -21.47 26.47 8.37
C PRO A 327 -21.00 26.52 9.84
N THR A 328 -20.54 27.68 10.29
CA THR A 328 -20.14 27.92 11.68
C THR A 328 -20.94 29.05 12.32
N SER A 329 -21.27 28.89 13.60
CA SER A 329 -21.80 30.00 14.40
C SER A 329 -20.63 30.91 14.76
N GLY A 330 -20.69 32.17 14.41
CA GLY A 330 -19.66 33.15 14.81
C GLY A 330 -19.49 33.19 16.33
N ALA A 331 -18.27 33.38 16.81
CA ALA A 331 -17.89 33.39 18.24
C ALA A 331 -18.59 34.46 19.09
N SER A 332 -19.48 35.26 18.53
CA SER A 332 -20.14 36.40 19.21
C SER A 332 -21.68 36.41 19.14
N SER A 333 -22.33 35.30 18.75
CA SER A 333 -23.80 35.30 18.71
C SER A 333 -24.43 34.87 20.04
N SER A 334 -24.55 35.84 20.92
CA SER A 334 -25.59 35.86 21.97
C SER A 334 -26.98 36.29 21.41
N SER A 335 -27.15 36.34 20.10
CA SER A 335 -28.41 36.65 19.41
C SER A 335 -28.95 35.41 18.71
N GLU A 336 -30.22 35.15 18.90
CA GLU A 336 -31.03 34.15 18.25
C GLU A 336 -30.81 34.22 16.73
N THR A 337 -30.04 33.28 16.15
CA THR A 337 -29.97 33.09 14.68
C THR A 337 -31.38 32.73 14.24
N THR A 338 -31.96 33.53 13.36
CA THR A 338 -33.26 33.23 12.78
C THR A 338 -33.17 32.01 11.85
N ASN A 339 -34.26 31.29 11.65
CA ASN A 339 -34.29 30.17 10.67
C ASN A 339 -33.93 30.63 9.25
N ALA A 340 -34.16 31.90 8.94
CA ALA A 340 -33.80 32.50 7.65
C ALA A 340 -32.28 32.63 7.49
N ASP A 341 -31.58 33.12 8.52
CA ASP A 341 -30.10 33.27 8.50
C ASP A 341 -29.41 31.89 8.36
N ALA A 342 -29.95 30.85 9.01
CA ALA A 342 -29.43 29.48 8.90
C ALA A 342 -29.63 28.90 7.49
N ALA A 343 -30.77 29.21 6.83
CA ALA A 343 -31.04 28.78 5.44
C ALA A 343 -30.10 29.46 4.45
N ASP A 344 -29.87 30.78 4.62
CA ASP A 344 -28.96 31.57 3.76
C ASP A 344 -27.51 31.06 3.90
N LEU A 345 -27.07 30.76 5.12
CA LEU A 345 -25.74 30.21 5.38
C LEU A 345 -25.56 28.82 4.78
N SER A 346 -26.59 27.97 4.87
CA SER A 346 -26.60 26.65 4.23
C SER A 346 -26.51 26.76 2.71
N GLN A 347 -27.22 27.71 2.10
CA GLN A 347 -27.20 27.95 0.67
C GLN A 347 -25.84 28.50 0.23
N GLU A 348 -25.20 29.36 1.00
CA GLU A 348 -23.86 29.86 0.72
C GLU A 348 -22.82 28.74 0.76
N CYS A 349 -22.89 27.83 1.76
CA CYS A 349 -22.02 26.65 1.80
C CYS A 349 -22.16 25.78 0.55
N LYS A 350 -23.39 25.55 0.07
CA LYS A 350 -23.65 24.82 -1.18
C LYS A 350 -23.06 25.55 -2.39
N SER A 351 -23.22 26.88 -2.46
CA SER A 351 -22.66 27.71 -3.53
C SER A 351 -21.13 27.62 -3.59
N VAL A 352 -20.48 27.70 -2.42
CA VAL A 352 -19.01 27.57 -2.32
C VAL A 352 -18.55 26.15 -2.69
N ALA A 353 -19.23 25.11 -2.23
CA ALA A 353 -18.90 23.75 -2.61
C ALA A 353 -19.05 23.54 -4.12
N HIS A 354 -20.12 24.05 -4.74
CA HIS A 354 -20.34 23.98 -6.18
C HIS A 354 -19.25 24.72 -6.98
N LEU A 355 -18.86 25.93 -6.56
CA LEU A 355 -17.75 26.68 -7.14
C LEU A 355 -16.45 25.86 -7.18
N LEU A 356 -16.14 25.16 -6.08
CA LEU A 356 -14.96 24.30 -5.98
C LEU A 356 -15.09 23.08 -6.90
N GLN A 357 -16.29 22.47 -7.01
CA GLN A 357 -16.56 21.34 -7.91
C GLN A 357 -16.38 21.72 -9.37
N GLU A 358 -16.92 22.86 -9.79
CA GLU A 358 -16.72 23.38 -11.15
C GLU A 358 -15.24 23.63 -11.45
N GLY A 359 -14.46 23.99 -10.41
CA GLY A 359 -13.01 24.10 -10.49
C GLY A 359 -12.25 22.77 -10.46
N GLY A 360 -12.95 21.62 -10.47
CA GLY A 360 -12.33 20.29 -10.46
C GLY A 360 -11.89 19.80 -9.08
N ILE A 361 -12.31 20.45 -7.99
CA ILE A 361 -12.02 20.05 -6.61
C ILE A 361 -13.14 19.13 -6.08
N ARG A 362 -12.79 17.98 -5.55
CA ARG A 362 -13.75 17.08 -4.88
C ARG A 362 -14.20 17.69 -3.56
N SER A 363 -15.28 18.44 -3.60
CA SER A 363 -15.83 19.16 -2.44
C SER A 363 -17.24 18.71 -2.11
N ALA A 364 -17.66 18.90 -0.86
CA ALA A 364 -18.98 18.59 -0.36
C ALA A 364 -19.36 19.52 0.79
N THR A 365 -20.66 19.55 1.13
CA THR A 365 -21.17 20.14 2.37
C THR A 365 -21.59 19.05 3.35
N ASP A 366 -21.63 19.36 4.65
CA ASP A 366 -22.17 18.44 5.65
C ASP A 366 -23.69 18.69 5.84
N PRO A 367 -24.55 17.77 5.38
CA PRO A 367 -25.99 17.98 5.37
C PRO A 367 -26.67 17.74 6.74
N ARG A 368 -25.93 17.32 7.77
CA ARG A 368 -26.51 16.98 9.09
C ARG A 368 -26.91 18.24 9.85
N GLU A 369 -28.20 18.43 10.03
CA GLU A 369 -28.74 19.63 10.69
C GLU A 369 -28.73 19.49 12.24
N ASP A 370 -28.79 18.26 12.75
CA ASP A 370 -28.81 17.92 14.18
C ASP A 370 -27.43 17.91 14.85
N CYS A 371 -26.37 18.26 14.13
CA CYS A 371 -24.99 18.25 14.61
C CYS A 371 -24.42 19.66 14.78
N THR A 372 -23.79 19.92 15.93
CA THR A 372 -23.05 21.17 16.15
C THR A 372 -21.86 21.26 15.20
N PRO A 373 -21.40 22.49 14.84
CA PRO A 373 -20.19 22.68 14.01
C PRO A 373 -18.98 21.91 14.54
N GLY A 374 -18.76 21.89 15.87
CA GLY A 374 -17.65 21.14 16.48
C GLY A 374 -17.74 19.63 16.26
N LEU A 375 -18.95 19.04 16.28
CA LEU A 375 -19.14 17.62 15.95
C LEU A 375 -18.92 17.33 14.46
N LYS A 376 -19.32 18.23 13.56
CA LYS A 376 -19.02 18.12 12.13
C LYS A 376 -17.52 18.18 11.89
N ASN A 377 -16.83 19.13 12.50
CA ASN A 377 -15.38 19.28 12.41
C ASN A 377 -14.66 18.01 12.87
N ALA A 378 -14.97 17.49 14.05
CA ALA A 378 -14.37 16.27 14.59
C ALA A 378 -14.65 15.04 13.70
N TYR A 379 -15.83 14.94 13.09
CA TYR A 379 -16.17 13.85 12.18
C TYR A 379 -15.29 13.86 10.91
N TRP A 380 -15.19 15.01 10.23
CA TRP A 380 -14.42 15.12 9.00
C TRP A 380 -12.91 15.11 9.25
N GLU A 381 -12.49 15.58 10.43
CA GLU A 381 -11.11 15.46 10.89
C GLU A 381 -10.71 14.00 11.12
N MET A 382 -11.58 13.18 11.76
CA MET A 382 -11.38 11.75 11.93
C MET A 382 -11.26 11.02 10.57
N LYS A 383 -12.03 11.43 9.58
CA LYS A 383 -12.00 10.88 8.22
C LYS A 383 -10.82 11.40 7.38
N GLY A 384 -10.05 12.36 7.88
CA GLY A 384 -8.84 12.85 7.27
C GLY A 384 -9.02 13.75 6.05
N VAL A 385 -10.17 14.45 5.93
CA VAL A 385 -10.41 15.41 4.84
C VAL A 385 -9.34 16.50 4.85
N PRO A 386 -8.61 16.74 3.75
CA PRO A 386 -7.45 17.63 3.72
C PRO A 386 -7.72 19.07 4.12
N LEU A 387 -8.83 19.63 3.62
CA LEU A 387 -9.22 21.02 3.89
C LEU A 387 -10.66 21.10 4.40
N ARG A 388 -10.86 22.00 5.35
CA ARG A 388 -12.18 22.41 5.82
C ARG A 388 -12.36 23.90 5.56
N VAL A 389 -13.45 24.25 4.87
CA VAL A 389 -13.87 25.63 4.65
C VAL A 389 -15.01 25.92 5.63
N GLU A 390 -14.82 26.89 6.48
CA GLU A 390 -15.77 27.36 7.47
C GLU A 390 -16.37 28.69 7.02
N ILE A 391 -17.69 28.82 7.11
CA ILE A 391 -18.41 30.04 6.74
C ILE A 391 -19.33 30.44 7.89
N SER A 392 -19.18 31.66 8.36
CA SER A 392 -20.07 32.30 9.34
C SER A 392 -20.87 33.44 8.67
N ALA A 393 -21.90 33.95 9.33
CA ALA A 393 -22.65 35.11 8.86
C ALA A 393 -21.73 36.32 8.63
N ARG A 394 -20.75 36.54 9.52
CA ARG A 394 -19.75 37.60 9.37
C ARG A 394 -18.84 37.38 8.16
N ASP A 395 -18.51 36.13 7.83
CA ASP A 395 -17.71 35.82 6.65
C ASP A 395 -18.47 36.11 5.37
N MET A 396 -19.79 35.87 5.34
CA MET A 396 -20.67 36.23 4.22
C MET A 396 -20.70 37.75 3.99
N GLU A 397 -20.88 38.53 5.06
CA GLU A 397 -20.86 39.99 4.99
C GLU A 397 -19.55 40.52 4.42
N ASN A 398 -18.40 39.94 4.82
CA ASN A 398 -17.07 40.32 4.39
C ASN A 398 -16.64 39.68 3.06
N ARG A 399 -17.46 38.81 2.45
CA ARG A 399 -17.16 38.05 1.24
C ARG A 399 -15.86 37.27 1.34
N GLN A 400 -15.65 36.62 2.46
CA GLN A 400 -14.50 35.81 2.79
C GLN A 400 -14.92 34.43 3.32
N VAL A 401 -13.98 33.52 3.49
CA VAL A 401 -14.15 32.21 4.13
C VAL A 401 -12.92 31.92 4.98
N THR A 402 -13.06 31.04 5.97
CA THR A 402 -11.93 30.52 6.74
C THR A 402 -11.58 29.12 6.26
N VAL A 403 -10.34 28.92 5.85
CA VAL A 403 -9.83 27.60 5.41
C VAL A 403 -8.93 27.01 6.47
N ALA A 404 -9.22 25.79 6.92
CA ALA A 404 -8.42 25.06 7.89
C ALA A 404 -7.78 23.81 7.28
N ARG A 405 -6.51 23.54 7.59
CA ARG A 405 -5.71 22.42 7.11
C ARG A 405 -5.69 21.27 8.12
N ARG A 406 -6.00 20.05 7.66
CA ARG A 406 -5.98 18.83 8.49
C ARG A 406 -4.58 18.38 8.88
N ASP A 407 -3.59 18.59 8.04
CA ASP A 407 -2.21 18.11 8.22
C ASP A 407 -1.39 18.90 9.25
N LEU A 408 -1.94 19.98 9.80
CA LEU A 408 -1.31 20.79 10.84
C LEU A 408 -2.04 20.63 12.17
N ALA A 409 -1.30 20.80 13.27
CA ALA A 409 -1.89 20.86 14.59
C ALA A 409 -2.75 22.11 14.75
N GLU A 410 -3.81 22.01 15.56
CA GLU A 410 -4.67 23.14 15.89
C GLU A 410 -3.83 24.25 16.56
N GLY A 411 -4.02 25.48 16.12
CA GLY A 411 -3.24 26.63 16.59
C GLY A 411 -1.83 26.76 16.01
N ALA A 412 -1.37 25.81 15.18
CA ALA A 412 -0.11 25.94 14.48
C ALA A 412 -0.18 27.08 13.42
N ASN A 413 0.97 27.69 13.14
CA ASN A 413 1.04 28.73 12.11
C ASN A 413 0.62 28.16 10.74
N GLY A 414 -0.36 28.82 10.10
CA GLY A 414 -0.94 28.39 8.82
C GLY A 414 -1.97 27.25 8.93
N HIS A 415 -2.39 26.84 10.14
CA HIS A 415 -3.50 25.91 10.33
C HIS A 415 -4.80 26.48 9.78
N THR A 416 -5.12 27.74 10.09
CA THR A 416 -6.27 28.47 9.55
C THR A 416 -5.82 29.69 8.77
N THR A 417 -6.53 29.97 7.68
CA THR A 417 -6.29 31.15 6.84
C THR A 417 -7.62 31.73 6.41
N VAL A 418 -7.78 33.06 6.54
CA VAL A 418 -8.93 33.77 5.98
C VAL A 418 -8.64 34.10 4.53
N VAL A 419 -9.56 33.76 3.64
CA VAL A 419 -9.41 33.86 2.18
C VAL A 419 -10.59 34.64 1.60
N PRO A 420 -10.36 35.65 0.77
CA PRO A 420 -11.41 36.32 0.00
C PRO A 420 -12.09 35.29 -0.93
N LYS A 421 -13.43 35.32 -1.02
CA LYS A 421 -14.20 34.35 -1.82
C LYS A 421 -13.75 34.26 -3.28
N HIS A 422 -13.33 35.38 -3.87
CA HIS A 422 -12.89 35.42 -5.28
C HIS A 422 -11.51 34.77 -5.51
N GLU A 423 -10.69 34.60 -4.47
CA GLU A 423 -9.37 33.95 -4.53
C GLU A 423 -9.45 32.47 -4.08
N LEU A 424 -10.63 32.02 -3.61
CA LEU A 424 -10.77 30.73 -2.93
C LEU A 424 -10.32 29.55 -3.78
N LEU A 425 -10.71 29.49 -5.05
CA LEU A 425 -10.40 28.33 -5.91
C LEU A 425 -8.89 28.17 -6.10
N GLU A 426 -8.18 29.26 -6.38
CA GLU A 426 -6.73 29.24 -6.57
C GLU A 426 -6.01 28.90 -5.26
N THR A 427 -6.41 29.56 -4.17
CA THR A 427 -5.85 29.28 -2.83
C THR A 427 -6.05 27.82 -2.43
N VAL A 428 -7.22 27.23 -2.69
CA VAL A 428 -7.50 25.82 -2.40
C VAL A 428 -6.58 24.89 -3.20
N ARG A 429 -6.37 25.15 -4.49
CA ARG A 429 -5.43 24.37 -5.32
C ARG A 429 -4.02 24.41 -4.76
N GLU A 430 -3.52 25.60 -4.45
CA GLU A 430 -2.19 25.78 -3.85
C GLU A 430 -2.05 25.07 -2.50
N LEU A 431 -3.08 25.13 -1.65
CA LEU A 431 -3.07 24.48 -0.35
C LEU A 431 -3.09 22.96 -0.49
N LEU A 432 -3.89 22.39 -1.39
CA LEU A 432 -3.92 20.95 -1.64
C LEU A 432 -2.55 20.44 -2.14
N ASP A 433 -1.92 21.14 -3.08
CA ASP A 433 -0.58 20.79 -3.56
C ASP A 433 0.48 20.94 -2.46
N ARG A 434 0.36 21.95 -1.62
CA ARG A 434 1.23 22.15 -0.47
C ARG A 434 1.07 21.03 0.56
N ILE A 435 -0.17 20.61 0.88
CA ILE A 435 -0.45 19.50 1.79
C ILE A 435 0.19 18.21 1.25
N GLN A 436 -0.01 17.90 -0.04
CA GLN A 436 0.58 16.71 -0.67
C GLN A 436 2.11 16.66 -0.48
N ARG A 437 2.79 17.77 -0.77
CA ARG A 437 4.25 17.89 -0.61
C ARG A 437 4.68 17.83 0.86
N CYS A 438 3.97 18.50 1.75
CA CYS A 438 4.30 18.52 3.18
C CYS A 438 4.16 17.12 3.80
N LEU A 439 3.14 16.34 3.41
CA LEU A 439 2.97 14.97 3.88
C LEU A 439 4.13 14.07 3.45
N LEU A 440 4.53 14.12 2.17
CA LEU A 440 5.66 13.36 1.66
C LEU A 440 6.96 13.75 2.36
N GLU A 441 7.24 15.04 2.48
CA GLU A 441 8.48 15.52 3.12
C GLU A 441 8.54 15.15 4.61
N ARG A 442 7.45 15.28 5.35
CA ARG A 442 7.36 14.85 6.74
C ARG A 442 7.64 13.35 6.89
N ALA A 443 7.03 12.54 6.03
CA ALA A 443 7.24 11.10 6.04
C ALA A 443 8.68 10.72 5.66
N ARG A 444 9.33 11.45 4.74
CA ARG A 444 10.75 11.30 4.41
C ARG A 444 11.64 11.59 5.61
N GLN A 445 11.40 12.70 6.29
CA GLN A 445 12.16 13.08 7.49
C GLN A 445 12.01 12.04 8.60
N GLN A 446 10.80 11.51 8.82
CA GLN A 446 10.55 10.46 9.81
C GLN A 446 11.28 9.17 9.46
N ARG A 447 11.22 8.72 8.20
CA ARG A 447 11.95 7.55 7.69
C ARG A 447 13.45 7.72 7.90
N ASP A 448 14.01 8.84 7.47
CA ASP A 448 15.45 9.10 7.52
C ASP A 448 15.96 9.20 8.98
N ALA A 449 15.18 9.80 9.86
CA ALA A 449 15.49 9.85 11.30
C ALA A 449 15.43 8.45 11.96
N ALA A 450 14.64 7.52 11.41
CA ALA A 450 14.50 6.16 11.92
C ALA A 450 15.53 5.18 11.38
N MET A 451 16.46 5.60 10.51
CA MET A 451 17.52 4.78 9.93
C MET A 451 18.89 5.27 10.35
N ALA A 452 19.86 4.36 10.37
CA ALA A 452 21.27 4.71 10.56
C ALA A 452 22.18 3.68 9.88
N VAL A 453 23.39 4.13 9.51
CA VAL A 453 24.43 3.29 8.91
C VAL A 453 25.27 2.64 10.00
N ALA A 454 25.62 1.36 9.80
CA ALA A 454 26.56 0.62 10.64
C ALA A 454 27.56 -0.12 9.76
N LEU A 455 28.85 0.16 9.95
CA LEU A 455 29.92 -0.43 9.14
C LEU A 455 30.51 -1.72 9.75
N ASN A 456 30.20 -2.02 11.00
CA ASN A 456 30.66 -3.20 11.72
C ASN A 456 29.58 -3.71 12.69
N TRP A 457 29.81 -4.90 13.25
CA TRP A 457 28.85 -5.55 14.13
C TRP A 457 28.57 -4.78 15.43
N GLN A 458 29.52 -4.05 15.98
CA GLN A 458 29.33 -3.30 17.22
C GLN A 458 28.43 -2.08 16.98
N ASP A 459 28.67 -1.34 15.89
CA ASP A 459 27.82 -0.22 15.48
C ASP A 459 26.40 -0.71 15.16
N PHE A 460 26.29 -1.86 14.47
CA PHE A 460 25.00 -2.48 14.18
C PHE A 460 24.19 -2.72 15.45
N LYS A 461 24.79 -3.34 16.48
CA LYS A 461 24.11 -3.57 17.76
C LYS A 461 23.68 -2.25 18.42
N THR A 462 24.54 -1.24 18.37
CA THR A 462 24.25 0.08 18.96
C THR A 462 23.07 0.76 18.28
N VAL A 463 23.02 0.74 16.95
CA VAL A 463 21.91 1.31 16.16
C VAL A 463 20.62 0.50 16.41
N TRP A 464 20.70 -0.83 16.42
CA TRP A 464 19.58 -1.72 16.69
C TRP A 464 18.98 -1.51 18.08
N GLN A 465 19.81 -1.33 19.11
CA GLN A 465 19.34 -1.03 20.48
C GLN A 465 18.62 0.31 20.57
N ARG A 466 18.92 1.27 19.70
CA ARG A 466 18.20 2.55 19.57
C ARG A 466 16.88 2.43 18.78
N LYS A 467 16.43 1.20 18.48
CA LYS A 467 15.19 0.88 17.75
C LYS A 467 15.14 1.56 16.36
N LYS A 468 16.27 1.61 15.66
CA LYS A 468 16.35 2.10 14.30
C LYS A 468 16.55 0.96 13.31
N MET A 469 16.13 1.18 12.06
CA MET A 469 16.55 0.35 10.94
C MET A 469 18.04 0.55 10.68
N VAL A 470 18.73 -0.50 10.28
CA VAL A 470 20.17 -0.47 10.08
C VAL A 470 20.52 -0.71 8.63
N LEU A 471 21.24 0.22 8.04
CA LEU A 471 21.86 0.07 6.73
C LEU A 471 23.30 -0.37 6.92
N ALA A 472 23.69 -1.54 6.40
CA ALA A 472 25.01 -2.10 6.61
C ALA A 472 25.59 -2.76 5.35
N PRO A 473 26.93 -2.74 5.14
CA PRO A 473 27.57 -3.42 4.03
C PRO A 473 27.38 -4.93 4.10
N TRP A 474 26.96 -5.55 3.01
CA TRP A 474 26.47 -6.92 2.98
C TRP A 474 27.19 -7.80 1.95
N CYS A 475 27.50 -9.05 2.31
CA CYS A 475 28.22 -10.00 1.45
C CYS A 475 27.34 -10.89 0.58
N ASP A 476 26.01 -10.77 0.67
CA ASP A 476 25.00 -11.59 -0.03
C ASP A 476 25.12 -13.10 0.21
N GLU A 477 25.45 -13.49 1.46
CA GLU A 477 25.57 -14.90 1.85
C GLU A 477 24.45 -15.30 2.82
N VAL A 478 23.77 -16.39 2.52
CA VAL A 478 22.67 -16.97 3.31
C VAL A 478 23.09 -17.29 4.76
N GLU A 479 24.29 -17.88 4.93
CA GLU A 479 24.79 -18.23 6.28
C GLU A 479 25.09 -16.99 7.13
N ALA A 480 25.49 -15.89 6.51
CA ALA A 480 25.71 -14.61 7.20
C ALA A 480 24.37 -14.00 7.65
N GLU A 481 23.31 -14.13 6.85
CA GLU A 481 21.94 -13.71 7.21
C GLU A 481 21.43 -14.48 8.43
N LYS A 482 21.55 -15.81 8.44
CA LYS A 482 21.20 -16.65 9.58
C LYS A 482 21.95 -16.25 10.86
N GLN A 483 23.26 -15.95 10.75
CA GLN A 483 24.06 -15.51 11.89
C GLN A 483 23.53 -14.21 12.52
N VAL A 484 23.09 -13.25 11.70
CA VAL A 484 22.51 -11.98 12.20
C VAL A 484 21.20 -12.26 12.92
N GLU A 485 20.30 -13.05 12.31
CA GLU A 485 19.01 -13.41 12.89
C GLU A 485 19.18 -14.16 14.23
N GLU A 486 20.06 -15.13 14.31
CA GLU A 486 20.33 -15.89 15.51
C GLU A 486 20.89 -15.01 16.63
N LYS A 487 21.90 -14.18 16.33
CA LYS A 487 22.51 -13.24 17.29
C LYS A 487 21.49 -12.23 17.84
N LEU A 488 20.46 -11.89 17.06
CA LEU A 488 19.38 -10.97 17.45
C LEU A 488 18.08 -11.70 17.81
N ARG A 489 18.13 -13.02 18.06
CA ARG A 489 16.99 -13.86 18.46
C ARG A 489 15.83 -13.78 17.48
N ARG A 490 16.10 -13.78 16.18
CA ARG A 490 15.13 -13.69 15.07
C ARG A 490 14.21 -12.45 15.10
N ARG A 491 14.63 -11.39 15.78
CA ARG A 491 13.89 -10.11 15.85
C ARG A 491 14.30 -9.11 14.77
N CYS A 492 15.33 -9.42 14.01
CA CYS A 492 15.89 -8.60 12.94
C CYS A 492 15.93 -9.42 11.66
N LYS A 493 15.45 -8.86 10.57
CA LYS A 493 15.47 -9.49 9.24
C LYS A 493 16.15 -8.58 8.23
N LEU A 494 16.75 -9.19 7.20
CA LEU A 494 17.20 -8.47 6.01
C LEU A 494 15.97 -8.14 5.16
N MET A 495 15.59 -6.88 5.13
CA MET A 495 14.41 -6.43 4.40
C MET A 495 14.68 -6.29 2.90
N LEU A 496 15.83 -5.70 2.55
CA LEU A 496 16.23 -5.42 1.18
C LEU A 496 17.74 -5.49 1.00
N ARG A 497 18.17 -5.88 -0.20
CA ARG A 497 19.50 -5.64 -0.74
C ARG A 497 19.43 -4.49 -1.75
N MET A 498 20.37 -3.59 -1.69
CA MET A 498 20.50 -2.46 -2.61
C MET A 498 21.85 -2.51 -3.29
N PRO A 499 21.95 -2.31 -4.62
CA PRO A 499 23.23 -2.28 -5.33
C PRO A 499 24.14 -1.15 -4.82
N TYR A 500 25.44 -1.26 -5.08
CA TYR A 500 26.42 -0.21 -4.73
C TYR A 500 26.23 1.07 -5.55
N GLU A 501 25.89 0.92 -6.82
CA GLU A 501 25.63 2.01 -7.75
C GLU A 501 24.14 2.26 -7.81
N LEU A 502 23.70 3.28 -7.10
CA LEU A 502 22.37 3.83 -7.29
C LEU A 502 22.48 4.98 -8.28
N ASP A 503 21.74 4.86 -9.37
CA ASP A 503 21.65 5.91 -10.37
C ASP A 503 21.22 7.24 -9.73
N ASN A 504 21.85 8.35 -10.11
CA ASN A 504 21.62 9.69 -9.53
C ASN A 504 20.20 10.22 -9.71
N ASN A 505 19.34 9.50 -10.42
CA ASN A 505 17.94 9.84 -10.67
C ASN A 505 16.95 9.38 -9.58
N THR A 506 17.36 8.53 -8.64
CA THR A 506 16.49 8.18 -7.53
C THR A 506 16.47 9.33 -6.52
N HIS A 507 15.28 9.88 -6.24
CA HIS A 507 15.01 10.90 -5.20
C HIS A 507 15.26 10.39 -3.76
N LEU A 508 16.32 9.61 -3.57
CA LEU A 508 16.78 9.14 -2.29
C LEU A 508 17.57 10.28 -1.60
N SER A 509 17.08 10.68 -0.45
CA SER A 509 17.61 11.67 0.49
C SER A 509 19.05 11.40 0.96
N LEU A 510 19.44 11.94 2.10
CA LEU A 510 20.71 11.73 2.81
C LEU A 510 21.28 10.30 2.75
N ILE A 511 20.41 9.26 2.70
CA ILE A 511 20.80 7.84 2.64
C ILE A 511 21.53 7.53 1.34
N THR A 512 21.09 8.05 0.20
CA THR A 512 21.75 7.85 -1.10
C THR A 512 23.13 8.48 -1.11
N ARG A 513 23.29 9.66 -0.51
CA ARG A 513 24.62 10.28 -0.36
C ARG A 513 25.57 9.46 0.51
N MET A 514 25.05 8.72 1.50
CA MET A 514 25.85 7.85 2.37
C MET A 514 26.19 6.52 1.68
N ILE A 515 25.33 6.00 0.80
CA ILE A 515 25.55 4.73 0.07
C ILE A 515 26.60 4.89 -1.03
N THR A 516 26.66 6.03 -1.70
CA THR A 516 27.62 6.30 -2.81
C THR A 516 29.07 6.47 -2.37
N THR A 517 29.38 6.43 -1.08
CA THR A 517 30.74 6.68 -0.53
C THR A 517 31.50 5.43 -0.10
N LEU A 518 31.00 4.21 -0.36
CA LEU A 518 31.77 3.02 -0.02
C LEU A 518 32.89 2.74 -1.02
N SER A 519 34.10 2.54 -0.48
CA SER A 519 35.25 2.07 -1.25
C SER A 519 35.12 0.59 -1.63
N ALA A 520 35.82 0.17 -2.70
CA ALA A 520 35.91 -1.25 -3.11
C ALA A 520 36.44 -2.19 -2.01
N ASP A 521 37.09 -1.63 -0.96
CA ASP A 521 37.61 -2.39 0.18
C ASP A 521 36.62 -2.58 1.33
N THR A 522 35.36 -2.16 1.16
CA THR A 522 34.35 -2.27 2.21
C THR A 522 34.03 -3.73 2.51
N LYS A 523 34.04 -4.07 3.80
CA LYS A 523 33.79 -5.41 4.30
C LYS A 523 32.38 -5.55 4.87
N CYS A 524 31.79 -6.72 4.69
CA CYS A 524 30.55 -7.10 5.32
C CYS A 524 30.63 -6.94 6.84
N PHE A 525 29.65 -6.27 7.43
CA PHE A 525 29.62 -5.89 8.84
C PHE A 525 29.65 -7.08 9.81
N VAL A 526 29.27 -8.28 9.38
CA VAL A 526 29.18 -9.50 10.23
C VAL A 526 30.26 -10.52 9.94
N THR A 527 30.69 -10.69 8.67
CA THR A 527 31.64 -11.74 8.26
C THR A 527 33.05 -11.20 8.02
N GLY A 528 33.20 -9.90 7.74
CA GLY A 528 34.46 -9.31 7.33
C GLY A 528 34.90 -9.67 5.89
N LYS A 529 34.11 -10.45 5.14
CA LYS A 529 34.32 -10.70 3.70
C LYS A 529 34.04 -9.44 2.88
N PRO A 530 34.47 -9.35 1.60
CA PRO A 530 34.09 -8.24 0.74
C PRO A 530 32.56 -8.09 0.69
N ALA A 531 32.10 -6.85 0.82
CA ALA A 531 30.68 -6.57 0.68
C ALA A 531 30.32 -6.48 -0.82
N LYS A 532 29.14 -6.96 -1.20
CA LYS A 532 28.61 -6.97 -2.56
C LYS A 532 27.44 -6.01 -2.75
N SER A 533 26.76 -5.67 -1.67
CA SER A 533 25.58 -4.82 -1.65
C SER A 533 25.43 -4.12 -0.29
N TRP A 534 24.45 -3.23 -0.20
CA TRP A 534 23.95 -2.75 1.07
C TRP A 534 22.77 -3.60 1.53
N GLY A 535 22.73 -3.98 2.79
CA GLY A 535 21.58 -4.63 3.41
C GLY A 535 20.82 -3.66 4.30
N LEU A 536 19.52 -3.50 4.07
CA LEU A 536 18.60 -2.81 4.98
C LEU A 536 18.03 -3.82 5.96
N TRP A 537 18.28 -3.63 7.23
CA TRP A 537 17.87 -4.51 8.32
C TRP A 537 16.81 -3.85 9.19
N GLY A 538 15.73 -4.56 9.47
CA GLY A 538 14.63 -4.04 10.25
C GLY A 538 13.78 -5.15 10.88
N ARG A 539 12.60 -4.77 11.34
CA ARG A 539 11.53 -5.69 11.71
C ARG A 539 10.47 -5.63 10.61
N SER A 540 10.00 -6.78 10.15
CA SER A 540 8.76 -6.84 9.38
C SER A 540 7.58 -6.59 10.32
N PHE A 541 6.61 -5.84 9.84
CA PHE A 541 5.34 -5.59 10.55
C PHE A 541 4.51 -6.87 10.60
#